data_8fe0fd38af2bc07edaf2f2e9d85bc309
#
_entry.id   8fe0fd38af2bc07edaf2f2e9d85bc309
#
_cell.length_a   1.000
_cell.length_b   1.000
_cell.length_c   1.000
_cell.angle_alpha   90.00
_cell.angle_beta   90.00
_cell.angle_gamma   90.00
#
_symmetry.space_group_name_H-M   'P 1'
#
loop_
_entity.id
_entity.type
_entity.pdbx_description
1 polymer ?
#
loop_
_entity_poly.entity_id
_entity_poly.type
_entity_poly.pdbx_seq_one_letter_code
_entity_poly.pdbx_strand_id
1 'polypeptide(L)'
;ENTAPTEIPVIKQNAYPYNYVTCSQAQTLASGMVKSENYTSSLMFGVQWDLVLKYLETKGTAQADLKTDSASIGNYYDNLWEITNENSKYAPNGSGWTSGARGKKELNTSILLSTGASETFSKQGIYDIAGNVSEWTLEYTSNSYYPCANRGGVYSNNGDVYPAADRDNGTTTFYGTIIGFRVSLF
;
A
#
# COMPACT_ATOMS: atom_id res chain seq x y z
N GLU A 1 7.51 -10.07 -10.67
CA GLU A 1 6.92 -10.51 -11.92
C GLU A 1 6.17 -9.34 -12.54
N ASN A 2 6.18 -9.22 -13.86
CA ASN A 2 5.58 -8.09 -14.57
C ASN A 2 4.18 -8.43 -15.11
N THR A 3 3.45 -9.30 -14.43
CA THR A 3 2.13 -9.78 -14.83
C THR A 3 1.20 -9.84 -13.62
N ALA A 4 -0.10 -9.70 -13.87
CA ALA A 4 -1.11 -9.86 -12.85
C ALA A 4 -0.99 -11.23 -12.16
N PRO A 5 -1.02 -11.30 -10.82
CA PRO A 5 -1.01 -12.57 -10.13
C PRO A 5 -2.26 -13.40 -10.48
N THR A 6 -2.09 -14.71 -10.54
CA THR A 6 -3.19 -15.68 -10.75
C THR A 6 -3.70 -16.28 -9.43
N GLU A 7 -2.92 -16.14 -8.37
CA GLU A 7 -3.23 -16.65 -7.05
C GLU A 7 -4.31 -15.80 -6.36
N ILE A 8 -5.08 -16.42 -5.47
CA ILE A 8 -6.02 -15.69 -4.61
C ILE A 8 -5.22 -14.82 -3.63
N PRO A 9 -5.59 -13.54 -3.44
CA PRO A 9 -4.92 -12.67 -2.48
C PRO A 9 -4.98 -13.25 -1.06
N VAL A 10 -3.90 -13.07 -0.31
CA VAL A 10 -3.83 -13.47 1.10
C VAL A 10 -3.31 -12.32 1.96
N ILE A 11 -3.82 -12.21 3.18
CA ILE A 11 -3.29 -11.27 4.17
C ILE A 11 -2.18 -12.00 4.93
N LYS A 12 -0.94 -11.68 4.64
CA LYS A 12 0.22 -12.37 5.24
C LYS A 12 1.43 -11.43 5.30
N GLN A 13 2.10 -11.42 6.45
CA GLN A 13 3.39 -10.76 6.60
C GLN A 13 4.44 -11.41 5.69
N ASN A 14 5.36 -10.61 5.19
CA ASN A 14 6.46 -11.02 4.30
C ASN A 14 6.00 -11.64 2.95
N ALA A 15 4.73 -11.43 2.58
CA ALA A 15 4.24 -11.78 1.25
C ALA A 15 4.62 -10.69 0.23
N TYR A 16 4.68 -11.06 -1.03
CA TYR A 16 4.76 -10.07 -2.11
C TYR A 16 3.51 -9.18 -2.07
N PRO A 17 3.64 -7.85 -2.23
CA PRO A 17 2.47 -7.01 -2.45
C PRO A 17 1.64 -7.55 -3.62
N TYR A 18 0.32 -7.61 -3.45
CA TYR A 18 -0.56 -8.04 -4.53
C TYR A 18 -0.78 -6.86 -5.49
N ASN A 19 0.15 -6.70 -6.40
CA ASN A 19 0.19 -5.62 -7.38
C ASN A 19 -0.12 -6.13 -8.80
N TYR A 20 0.06 -5.29 -9.83
CA TYR A 20 -0.31 -5.58 -11.23
C TYR A 20 -1.80 -5.86 -11.44
N VAL A 21 -2.65 -5.22 -10.68
CA VAL A 21 -4.12 -5.33 -10.80
C VAL A 21 -4.73 -3.99 -11.16
N THR A 22 -5.72 -4.01 -12.03
CA THR A 22 -6.57 -2.84 -12.30
C THR A 22 -7.56 -2.62 -11.14
N CYS A 23 -8.18 -1.45 -11.05
CA CYS A 23 -9.15 -1.17 -9.98
C CYS A 23 -10.35 -2.14 -10.01
N SER A 24 -10.84 -2.55 -11.18
CA SER A 24 -11.92 -3.52 -11.29
C SER A 24 -11.51 -4.94 -10.88
N GLN A 25 -10.28 -5.34 -11.20
CA GLN A 25 -9.72 -6.62 -10.72
C GLN A 25 -9.55 -6.61 -9.20
N ALA A 26 -9.01 -5.51 -8.63
CA ALA A 26 -8.87 -5.36 -7.18
C ALA A 26 -10.24 -5.47 -6.46
N GLN A 27 -11.28 -4.84 -7.00
CA GLN A 27 -12.64 -4.93 -6.48
C GLN A 27 -13.17 -6.36 -6.49
N THR A 28 -13.01 -7.08 -7.62
CA THR A 28 -13.45 -8.46 -7.77
C THR A 28 -12.72 -9.39 -6.81
N LEU A 29 -11.39 -9.26 -6.73
CA LEU A 29 -10.56 -10.07 -5.84
C LEU A 29 -10.88 -9.81 -4.37
N ALA A 30 -10.99 -8.54 -3.97
CA ALA A 30 -11.31 -8.17 -2.60
C ALA A 30 -12.68 -8.73 -2.16
N SER A 31 -13.71 -8.61 -3.00
CA SER A 31 -15.04 -9.13 -2.69
C SER A 31 -15.12 -10.67 -2.68
N GLY A 32 -14.12 -11.33 -3.26
CA GLY A 32 -14.04 -12.80 -3.29
C GLY A 32 -13.24 -13.43 -2.15
N MET A 33 -12.52 -12.64 -1.34
CA MET A 33 -11.60 -13.18 -0.33
C MET A 33 -12.29 -13.86 0.85
N VAL A 34 -13.41 -13.32 1.31
CA VAL A 34 -14.18 -13.90 2.41
C VAL A 34 -15.63 -14.09 1.96
N LYS A 35 -16.08 -15.34 2.03
CA LYS A 35 -17.48 -15.72 1.79
C LYS A 35 -17.97 -16.45 3.02
N SER A 36 -18.58 -15.74 3.94
CA SER A 36 -19.23 -16.33 5.12
C SER A 36 -20.59 -15.70 5.36
N GLU A 37 -21.42 -16.34 6.17
CA GLU A 37 -22.72 -15.79 6.57
C GLU A 37 -22.60 -14.56 7.47
N ASN A 38 -21.44 -14.38 8.12
CA ASN A 38 -21.25 -13.35 9.14
C ASN A 38 -20.37 -12.17 8.68
N TYR A 39 -19.63 -12.33 7.59
CA TYR A 39 -18.68 -11.33 7.14
C TYR A 39 -18.67 -11.18 5.62
N THR A 40 -18.55 -9.96 5.16
CA THR A 40 -18.36 -9.62 3.76
C THR A 40 -17.01 -8.93 3.61
N SER A 41 -16.23 -9.34 2.63
CA SER A 41 -15.00 -8.63 2.25
C SER A 41 -15.25 -7.69 1.07
N SER A 42 -14.58 -6.58 1.05
CA SER A 42 -14.65 -5.61 -0.03
C SER A 42 -13.32 -4.88 -0.21
N LEU A 43 -13.11 -4.33 -1.38
CA LEU A 43 -12.11 -3.29 -1.55
C LEU A 43 -12.44 -2.13 -0.61
N MET A 44 -11.44 -1.54 0.02
CA MET A 44 -11.63 -0.44 0.97
C MET A 44 -12.29 0.77 0.28
N PHE A 45 -13.27 1.38 0.93
CA PHE A 45 -13.84 2.66 0.48
C PHE A 45 -12.89 3.82 0.83
N GLY A 46 -12.94 4.90 0.06
CA GLY A 46 -12.17 6.11 0.38
C GLY A 46 -12.47 6.67 1.77
N VAL A 47 -13.74 6.68 2.18
CA VAL A 47 -14.14 7.09 3.54
C VAL A 47 -13.59 6.17 4.63
N GLN A 48 -13.46 4.87 4.39
CA GLN A 48 -12.82 3.94 5.33
C GLN A 48 -11.34 4.24 5.48
N TRP A 49 -10.66 4.58 4.39
CA TRP A 49 -9.27 5.06 4.43
C TRP A 49 -9.12 6.28 5.34
N ASP A 50 -9.96 7.29 5.13
CA ASP A 50 -9.94 8.51 5.93
C ASP A 50 -10.25 8.22 7.41
N LEU A 51 -11.16 7.27 7.70
CA LEU A 51 -11.45 6.82 9.07
C LEU A 51 -10.27 6.08 9.71
N VAL A 52 -9.52 5.26 8.95
CA VAL A 52 -8.29 4.62 9.42
C VAL A 52 -7.25 5.68 9.80
N LEU A 53 -7.03 6.67 8.95
CA LEU A 53 -6.10 7.76 9.27
C LEU A 53 -6.55 8.54 10.51
N LYS A 54 -7.84 8.82 10.64
CA LYS A 54 -8.39 9.48 11.83
C LYS A 54 -8.23 8.62 13.10
N TYR A 55 -8.42 7.32 12.99
CA TYR A 55 -8.14 6.39 14.10
C TYR A 55 -6.66 6.45 14.50
N LEU A 56 -5.72 6.38 13.56
CA LEU A 56 -4.29 6.48 13.84
C LEU A 56 -3.93 7.81 14.53
N GLU A 57 -4.50 8.92 14.07
CA GLU A 57 -4.34 10.24 14.71
C GLU A 57 -4.83 10.22 16.16
N THR A 58 -6.00 9.64 16.44
CA THR A 58 -6.53 9.52 17.80
C THR A 58 -5.71 8.59 18.70
N LYS A 59 -4.92 7.69 18.11
CA LYS A 59 -4.01 6.78 18.82
C LYS A 59 -2.58 7.32 18.95
N GLY A 60 -2.35 8.58 18.57
CA GLY A 60 -1.10 9.29 18.81
C GLY A 60 -0.15 9.36 17.62
N THR A 61 -0.54 8.88 16.43
CA THR A 61 0.24 9.17 15.22
C THR A 61 0.08 10.65 14.89
N ALA A 62 1.18 11.37 14.67
CA ALA A 62 1.11 12.79 14.40
C ALA A 62 0.36 13.06 13.08
N GLN A 63 -0.50 14.08 13.08
CA GLN A 63 -1.25 14.45 11.88
C GLN A 63 -0.31 14.81 10.71
N ALA A 64 0.84 15.41 11.00
CA ALA A 64 1.85 15.74 9.99
C ALA A 64 2.38 14.48 9.30
N ASP A 65 2.65 13.40 10.06
CA ASP A 65 3.09 12.11 9.50
C ASP A 65 2.05 11.46 8.58
N LEU A 66 0.77 11.75 8.78
CA LEU A 66 -0.31 11.18 7.98
C LEU A 66 -0.66 12.02 6.76
N LYS A 67 -0.53 13.37 6.85
CA LYS A 67 -1.12 14.30 5.87
C LYS A 67 -0.12 15.23 5.19
N THR A 68 1.08 15.38 5.74
CA THR A 68 2.05 16.36 5.22
C THR A 68 3.30 15.67 4.68
N ASP A 69 3.90 14.77 5.48
CA ASP A 69 5.07 14.01 5.09
C ASP A 69 5.06 12.67 5.83
N SER A 70 4.86 11.60 5.08
CA SER A 70 4.77 10.24 5.63
C SER A 70 6.09 9.46 5.57
N ALA A 71 7.20 10.10 5.21
CA ALA A 71 8.51 9.43 5.11
C ALA A 71 8.96 8.78 6.43
N SER A 72 8.49 9.31 7.59
CA SER A 72 8.80 8.75 8.91
C SER A 72 8.05 7.45 9.24
N ILE A 73 6.95 7.15 8.54
CA ILE A 73 6.04 6.05 8.86
C ILE A 73 5.84 5.05 7.71
N GLY A 74 6.45 5.26 6.56
CA GLY A 74 6.27 4.44 5.37
C GLY A 74 7.55 4.20 4.59
N ASN A 75 7.46 3.39 3.55
CA ASN A 75 8.55 3.13 2.62
C ASN A 75 8.44 4.07 1.42
N TYR A 76 9.32 5.07 1.37
CA TYR A 76 9.36 6.12 0.37
C TYR A 76 10.75 6.25 -0.28
N TYR A 77 10.83 6.99 -1.39
CA TYR A 77 12.09 7.27 -2.09
C TYR A 77 13.07 8.09 -1.24
N ASP A 78 12.57 9.10 -0.55
CA ASP A 78 13.31 10.14 0.16
C ASP A 78 13.57 9.85 1.64
N ASN A 79 13.33 8.63 2.13
CA ASN A 79 13.62 8.27 3.51
C ASN A 79 14.76 7.27 3.67
N LEU A 80 15.30 7.22 4.86
CA LEU A 80 16.25 6.22 5.32
C LEU A 80 15.55 5.20 6.21
N TRP A 81 15.88 3.94 6.05
CA TRP A 81 15.42 2.88 6.95
C TRP A 81 16.39 1.69 6.94
N GLU A 82 16.22 0.81 7.89
CA GLU A 82 16.96 -0.45 7.97
C GLU A 82 15.97 -1.61 8.18
N ILE A 83 16.06 -2.62 7.32
CA ILE A 83 15.28 -3.86 7.44
C ILE A 83 16.21 -4.98 7.88
N THR A 84 16.00 -5.44 9.10
CA THR A 84 16.73 -6.56 9.72
C THR A 84 15.95 -7.87 9.71
N ASN A 85 14.71 -7.85 9.23
CA ASN A 85 13.84 -9.02 9.14
C ASN A 85 14.34 -9.98 8.05
N GLU A 86 14.89 -11.11 8.47
CA GLU A 86 15.42 -12.15 7.56
C GLU A 86 14.35 -12.86 6.72
N ASN A 87 13.07 -12.73 7.09
CA ASN A 87 11.95 -13.28 6.32
C ASN A 87 11.38 -12.28 5.32
N SER A 88 11.86 -11.05 5.31
CA SER A 88 11.42 -10.03 4.37
C SER A 88 11.91 -10.33 2.94
N LYS A 89 11.34 -9.60 2.00
CA LYS A 89 11.80 -9.60 0.61
C LYS A 89 11.83 -8.15 0.11
N TYR A 90 12.71 -7.90 -0.83
CA TYR A 90 12.85 -6.57 -1.42
C TYR A 90 13.17 -6.64 -2.91
N ALA A 91 12.78 -5.62 -3.64
CA ALA A 91 13.02 -5.50 -5.07
C ALA A 91 13.49 -4.07 -5.41
N PRO A 92 14.78 -3.88 -5.74
CA PRO A 92 15.28 -2.59 -6.22
C PRO A 92 14.50 -2.17 -7.47
N ASN A 93 14.04 -0.91 -7.49
CA ASN A 93 13.20 -0.37 -8.57
C ASN A 93 11.97 -1.24 -8.91
N GLY A 94 11.47 -2.01 -7.95
CA GLY A 94 10.28 -2.84 -8.10
C GLY A 94 10.47 -4.12 -8.90
N SER A 95 11.70 -4.54 -9.17
CA SER A 95 11.98 -5.75 -9.93
C SER A 95 13.14 -6.55 -9.35
N GLY A 96 13.23 -7.84 -9.65
CA GLY A 96 14.36 -8.68 -9.20
C GLY A 96 14.31 -8.95 -7.69
N TRP A 97 13.27 -9.59 -7.22
CA TRP A 97 13.08 -9.89 -5.79
C TRP A 97 14.23 -10.68 -5.17
N THR A 98 14.69 -10.20 -4.05
CA THR A 98 15.68 -10.84 -3.17
C THR A 98 15.03 -11.17 -1.84
N SER A 99 15.29 -12.36 -1.29
CA SER A 99 14.82 -12.76 0.05
C SER A 99 15.88 -12.45 1.10
N GLY A 100 15.43 -12.12 2.30
CA GLY A 100 16.26 -11.80 3.45
C GLY A 100 16.23 -10.33 3.85
N ALA A 101 17.00 -9.99 4.88
CA ALA A 101 17.13 -8.62 5.35
C ALA A 101 17.77 -7.72 4.28
N ARG A 102 17.12 -6.59 3.99
CA ARG A 102 17.70 -5.61 3.06
C ARG A 102 18.90 -4.86 3.68
N GLY A 103 18.92 -4.74 5.01
CA GLY A 103 19.82 -3.82 5.69
C GLY A 103 19.41 -2.36 5.46
N LYS A 104 20.42 -1.47 5.51
CA LYS A 104 20.21 -0.02 5.34
C LYS A 104 19.85 0.35 3.91
N LYS A 105 18.91 1.26 3.79
CA LYS A 105 18.55 1.92 2.54
C LYS A 105 19.28 3.26 2.43
N GLU A 106 19.83 3.53 1.27
CA GLU A 106 20.35 4.84 0.93
C GLU A 106 19.21 5.82 0.60
N LEU A 107 19.41 7.09 0.90
CA LEU A 107 18.50 8.16 0.53
C LEU A 107 18.32 8.20 -1.00
N ASN A 108 17.12 8.57 -1.45
CA ASN A 108 16.78 8.66 -2.87
C ASN A 108 16.96 7.34 -3.63
N THR A 109 16.58 6.25 -2.98
CA THR A 109 16.60 4.91 -3.56
C THR A 109 15.20 4.30 -3.56
N SER A 110 14.77 3.79 -4.71
CA SER A 110 13.48 3.12 -4.88
C SER A 110 13.60 1.64 -4.55
N ILE A 111 12.97 1.17 -3.48
CA ILE A 111 12.98 -0.25 -3.08
C ILE A 111 11.57 -0.66 -2.69
N LEU A 112 10.98 -1.55 -3.47
CA LEU A 112 9.71 -2.20 -3.11
C LEU A 112 9.97 -3.27 -2.05
N LEU A 113 9.16 -3.30 -1.00
CA LEU A 113 9.26 -4.26 0.11
C LEU A 113 8.10 -5.26 0.09
N SER A 114 8.34 -6.45 0.66
CA SER A 114 7.26 -7.35 1.05
C SER A 114 6.35 -6.71 2.10
N THR A 115 5.10 -7.15 2.17
CA THR A 115 4.11 -6.62 3.13
C THR A 115 4.58 -6.83 4.57
N GLY A 116 4.48 -5.80 5.40
CA GLY A 116 4.90 -5.88 6.79
C GLY A 116 6.38 -6.23 6.99
N ALA A 117 7.26 -5.77 6.12
CA ALA A 117 8.70 -6.03 6.19
C ALA A 117 9.35 -5.41 7.44
N SER A 118 8.78 -4.35 7.98
CA SER A 118 9.28 -3.65 9.17
C SER A 118 8.16 -3.19 10.09
N GLU A 119 8.36 -3.34 11.39
CA GLU A 119 7.48 -2.76 12.43
C GLU A 119 7.50 -1.23 12.42
N THR A 120 8.54 -0.60 11.90
CA THR A 120 8.62 0.87 11.74
C THR A 120 7.49 1.39 10.86
N PHE A 121 7.07 0.60 9.86
CA PHE A 121 5.98 0.92 8.93
C PHE A 121 4.62 0.41 9.42
N SER A 122 4.52 0.07 10.71
CA SER A 122 3.29 -0.31 11.39
C SER A 122 2.83 0.77 12.35
N LYS A 123 1.57 1.12 12.31
CA LYS A 123 0.90 1.98 13.29
C LYS A 123 -0.36 1.27 13.78
N GLN A 124 -0.40 0.97 15.09
CA GLN A 124 -1.55 0.26 15.71
C GLN A 124 -1.88 -1.10 15.04
N GLY A 125 -0.85 -1.82 14.58
CA GLY A 125 -1.02 -3.09 13.86
C GLY A 125 -1.50 -2.94 12.41
N ILE A 126 -1.58 -1.72 11.88
CA ILE A 126 -1.87 -1.44 10.47
C ILE A 126 -0.53 -1.20 9.77
N TYR A 127 -0.17 -2.12 8.88
CA TYR A 127 1.09 -2.09 8.14
C TYR A 127 0.92 -1.38 6.80
N ASP A 128 2.00 -0.72 6.37
CA ASP A 128 2.16 -0.18 5.02
C ASP A 128 1.01 0.75 4.57
N ILE A 129 0.43 1.51 5.53
CA ILE A 129 -0.61 2.52 5.22
C ILE A 129 -0.03 3.73 4.48
N ALA A 130 1.29 3.85 4.46
CA ALA A 130 2.04 4.91 3.84
C ALA A 130 3.18 4.33 2.99
N GLY A 131 3.31 4.78 1.76
CA GLY A 131 4.35 4.33 0.84
C GLY A 131 4.22 2.86 0.42
N ASN A 132 5.30 2.26 0.03
CA ASN A 132 5.43 0.92 -0.52
C ASN A 132 4.65 0.74 -1.84
N VAL A 133 3.34 0.51 -1.82
CA VAL A 133 2.46 0.53 -3.01
C VAL A 133 1.23 1.38 -2.73
N SER A 134 0.82 2.18 -3.70
CA SER A 134 -0.50 2.82 -3.65
C SER A 134 -1.60 1.77 -3.69
N GLU A 135 -2.74 2.08 -3.14
CA GLU A 135 -3.82 1.11 -3.00
C GLU A 135 -5.12 1.61 -3.62
N TRP A 136 -5.66 0.82 -4.55
CA TRP A 136 -6.97 1.08 -5.11
C TRP A 136 -8.05 1.13 -4.02
N THR A 137 -9.00 2.04 -4.19
CA THR A 137 -10.19 2.15 -3.34
C THR A 137 -11.47 2.12 -4.18
N LEU A 138 -12.62 1.89 -3.53
CA LEU A 138 -13.95 2.07 -4.14
C LEU A 138 -14.37 3.54 -4.17
N GLU A 139 -13.44 4.42 -4.47
CA GLU A 139 -13.70 5.84 -4.63
C GLU A 139 -13.56 6.21 -6.11
N TYR A 140 -14.51 6.97 -6.61
CA TYR A 140 -14.46 7.52 -7.95
C TYR A 140 -14.13 9.00 -7.90
N THR A 141 -13.24 9.42 -8.79
CA THR A 141 -12.94 10.83 -8.99
C THR A 141 -13.91 11.45 -9.98
N SER A 142 -13.99 12.78 -10.01
CA SER A 142 -14.77 13.51 -11.03
C SER A 142 -14.09 13.56 -12.39
N ASN A 143 -12.84 13.08 -12.50
CA ASN A 143 -12.08 13.04 -13.74
C ASN A 143 -12.45 11.79 -14.55
N SER A 144 -13.13 11.98 -15.68
CA SER A 144 -13.57 10.88 -16.56
C SER A 144 -12.43 10.09 -17.20
N TYR A 145 -11.23 10.67 -17.34
CA TYR A 145 -10.05 9.96 -17.85
C TYR A 145 -9.34 9.13 -16.77
N TYR A 146 -9.40 9.58 -15.52
CA TYR A 146 -8.76 8.94 -14.36
C TYR A 146 -9.78 8.69 -13.24
N PRO A 147 -10.78 7.85 -13.48
CA PRO A 147 -11.91 7.71 -12.56
C PRO A 147 -11.59 6.93 -11.28
N CYS A 148 -10.53 6.12 -11.27
CA CYS A 148 -10.21 5.24 -10.15
C CYS A 148 -9.30 5.94 -9.16
N ALA A 149 -9.71 6.08 -7.90
CA ALA A 149 -8.87 6.66 -6.86
C ALA A 149 -7.96 5.61 -6.22
N ASN A 150 -6.73 6.03 -5.92
CA ASN A 150 -5.77 5.26 -5.14
C ASN A 150 -5.20 6.12 -4.00
N ARG A 151 -4.60 5.48 -2.99
CA ARG A 151 -4.24 6.10 -1.71
C ARG A 151 -2.86 5.62 -1.25
N GLY A 152 -2.19 6.43 -0.40
CA GLY A 152 -1.08 6.00 0.42
C GLY A 152 0.34 6.26 -0.12
N GLY A 153 0.48 6.63 -1.38
CA GLY A 153 1.81 6.84 -1.99
C GLY A 153 2.57 5.54 -2.29
N VAL A 154 3.79 5.66 -2.82
CA VAL A 154 4.58 4.51 -3.30
C VAL A 154 6.07 4.63 -2.95
N TYR A 155 6.78 3.50 -2.95
CA TYR A 155 8.21 3.38 -2.65
C TYR A 155 9.14 4.23 -3.53
N SER A 156 8.67 4.69 -4.68
CA SER A 156 9.43 5.49 -5.65
C SER A 156 9.10 6.99 -5.63
N ASN A 157 8.23 7.42 -4.72
CA ASN A 157 7.85 8.81 -4.54
C ASN A 157 8.33 9.34 -3.18
N ASN A 158 8.31 10.66 -3.02
CA ASN A 158 8.60 11.32 -1.77
C ASN A 158 7.38 11.32 -0.84
N GLY A 159 7.62 11.18 0.47
CA GLY A 159 6.58 11.13 1.47
C GLY A 159 5.83 12.45 1.69
N ASP A 160 6.44 13.58 1.36
CA ASP A 160 5.85 14.92 1.42
C ASP A 160 4.95 15.23 0.20
N VAL A 161 5.21 14.58 -0.94
CA VAL A 161 4.40 14.75 -2.16
C VAL A 161 3.20 13.81 -2.17
N TYR A 162 3.38 12.57 -1.70
CA TYR A 162 2.34 11.53 -1.67
C TYR A 162 2.23 10.90 -0.28
N PRO A 163 1.78 11.67 0.73
CA PRO A 163 1.62 11.16 2.09
C PRO A 163 0.51 10.09 2.19
N ALA A 164 0.38 9.46 3.36
CA ALA A 164 -0.66 8.46 3.61
C ALA A 164 -2.08 8.96 3.28
N ALA A 165 -2.34 10.25 3.46
CA ALA A 165 -3.62 10.88 3.15
C ALA A 165 -3.78 11.24 1.67
N ASP A 166 -2.74 11.09 0.85
CA ASP A 166 -2.83 11.42 -0.56
C ASP A 166 -3.96 10.67 -1.25
N ARG A 167 -4.57 11.35 -2.22
CA ARG A 167 -5.67 10.84 -3.04
C ARG A 167 -5.30 11.09 -4.49
N ASP A 168 -4.61 10.13 -5.05
CA ASP A 168 -4.24 10.13 -6.45
C ASP A 168 -5.27 9.37 -7.29
N ASN A 169 -5.10 9.34 -8.59
CA ASN A 169 -6.05 8.73 -9.51
C ASN A 169 -5.36 8.01 -10.67
N GLY A 170 -6.05 7.04 -11.24
CA GLY A 170 -5.59 6.28 -12.38
C GLY A 170 -6.70 5.96 -13.37
N THR A 171 -6.30 5.55 -14.56
CA THR A 171 -7.22 5.03 -15.57
C THR A 171 -7.80 3.69 -15.13
N THR A 172 -8.92 3.28 -15.71
CA THR A 172 -9.54 1.95 -15.47
C THR A 172 -8.64 0.79 -15.89
N THR A 173 -7.66 1.04 -16.76
CA THR A 173 -6.73 0.05 -17.30
C THR A 173 -5.35 0.11 -16.66
N PHE A 174 -5.10 1.07 -15.74
CA PHE A 174 -3.81 1.19 -15.09
C PHE A 174 -3.53 -0.01 -14.17
N TYR A 175 -2.34 -0.56 -14.26
CA TYR A 175 -1.78 -1.61 -13.40
C TYR A 175 -0.25 -1.51 -13.42
N GLY A 176 0.43 -2.02 -12.40
CA GLY A 176 1.90 -1.99 -12.34
C GLY A 176 2.47 -2.38 -10.99
N THR A 177 3.78 -2.25 -10.84
CA THR A 177 4.51 -2.55 -9.60
C THR A 177 4.10 -1.67 -8.43
N ILE A 178 3.62 -0.47 -8.73
CA ILE A 178 3.38 0.61 -7.76
C ILE A 178 1.95 0.62 -7.22
N ILE A 179 1.07 -0.27 -7.68
CA ILE A 179 -0.35 -0.26 -7.32
C ILE A 179 -0.85 -1.63 -6.88
N GLY A 180 -1.47 -1.68 -5.72
CA GLY A 180 -2.10 -2.85 -5.13
C GLY A 180 -3.45 -2.51 -4.54
N PHE A 181 -3.84 -3.19 -3.46
CA PHE A 181 -5.08 -2.91 -2.74
C PHE A 181 -5.05 -3.53 -1.35
N ARG A 182 -5.90 -3.01 -0.47
CA ARG A 182 -6.24 -3.64 0.81
C ARG A 182 -7.72 -3.92 0.92
N VAL A 183 -8.06 -4.86 1.80
CA VAL A 183 -9.40 -5.37 2.00
C VAL A 183 -9.96 -4.86 3.32
N SER A 184 -11.23 -4.49 3.32
CA SER A 184 -12.02 -4.29 4.53
C SER A 184 -13.00 -5.44 4.74
N LEU A 185 -13.27 -5.75 6.01
CA LEU A 185 -14.29 -6.71 6.45
C LEU A 185 -15.40 -5.98 7.20
N PHE A 186 -16.62 -6.34 6.98
CA PHE A 186 -17.81 -5.80 7.66
C PHE A 186 -18.96 -6.81 7.67
#